data_4584bc033a3804dda0a96974076fbd4d
#
_entry.id   4584bc033a3804dda0a96974076fbd4d
#
_cell.length_a   1.000
_cell.length_b   1.000
_cell.length_c   1.000
_cell.angle_alpha   90.00
_cell.angle_beta   90.00
_cell.angle_gamma   90.00
#
_symmetry.space_group_name_H-M   'P 1'
#
loop_
_entity.id
_entity.type
_entity.pdbx_description
1 polymer ?
#
loop_
_entity_poly.entity_id
_entity_poly.type
_entity_poly.pdbx_seq_one_letter_code
_entity_poly.pdbx_strand_id
1 'polypeptide(L)'
;LITIVSEPHTDLWQRTYYGFSNDNAPVLQMKTSNKFFSFTVKTSFNSSALFDQCGIAIYLDSDNWMKASIEYENEEYQRLGSVVTNNGYSDWATHDIPSSIKEMWYRLSRRGSDYYIETSPDGTTFHQMRTFHLDKGDGEISFGIYAASPVDHSFTAQFSEMEVGECKWQPWSAEDTGFKQTASKRLRVYTLHNSKKAVTAD
;
A
#
# COMPACT_ATOMS: atom_id res chain seq x y z
N LEU A 1 12.56 -12.51 14.51
CA LEU A 1 12.01 -11.28 15.06
C LEU A 1 12.97 -10.12 14.77
N ILE A 2 12.44 -9.06 14.15
CA ILE A 2 13.16 -7.80 13.92
C ILE A 2 12.38 -6.71 14.65
N THR A 3 13.11 -5.82 15.33
CA THR A 3 12.53 -4.67 16.04
C THR A 3 13.06 -3.39 15.38
N ILE A 4 12.16 -2.50 15.01
CA ILE A 4 12.48 -1.15 14.55
C ILE A 4 11.93 -0.16 15.59
N VAL A 5 12.79 0.71 16.08
CA VAL A 5 12.38 1.90 16.83
C VAL A 5 12.39 3.05 15.83
N SER A 6 11.23 3.67 15.64
CA SER A 6 11.12 4.78 14.68
C SER A 6 11.84 6.02 15.18
N GLU A 7 12.44 6.76 14.28
CA GLU A 7 12.98 8.09 14.56
C GLU A 7 11.89 9.14 14.43
N PRO A 8 11.88 10.21 15.24
CA PRO A 8 10.97 11.35 15.07
C PRO A 8 11.14 12.02 13.72
N HIS A 9 10.06 12.63 13.22
CA HIS A 9 10.03 13.40 11.96
C HIS A 9 10.43 12.58 10.73
N THR A 10 10.05 11.29 10.71
CA THR A 10 10.27 10.38 9.59
C THR A 10 8.98 10.06 8.86
N ASP A 11 9.01 10.05 7.54
CA ASP A 11 7.86 9.72 6.70
C ASP A 11 8.29 9.39 5.26
N LEU A 12 7.35 8.85 4.48
CA LEU A 12 7.41 8.74 3.02
C LEU A 12 6.15 9.38 2.44
N TRP A 13 6.32 10.51 1.75
CA TRP A 13 5.27 11.21 1.02
C TRP A 13 5.84 12.05 -0.12
N GLN A 14 5.19 12.06 -1.28
CA GLN A 14 5.59 12.89 -2.40
C GLN A 14 4.43 13.75 -2.91
N ARG A 15 4.55 15.04 -2.72
CA ARG A 15 3.85 16.19 -3.33
C ARG A 15 2.34 16.21 -3.23
N THR A 16 1.63 15.15 -3.65
CA THR A 16 0.18 15.14 -3.84
C THR A 16 -0.56 15.90 -2.75
N TYR A 17 -1.37 16.87 -3.13
CA TYR A 17 -2.23 17.72 -2.31
C TYR A 17 -1.47 18.62 -1.32
N TYR A 18 -0.60 18.07 -0.49
CA TYR A 18 0.09 18.82 0.58
C TYR A 18 1.27 19.64 0.08
N GLY A 19 1.84 19.32 -1.07
CA GLY A 19 2.96 20.05 -1.69
C GLY A 19 4.34 19.77 -1.10
N PHE A 20 4.45 19.06 0.02
CA PHE A 20 5.74 18.68 0.61
C PHE A 20 6.24 17.32 0.09
N SER A 21 7.53 17.06 0.32
CA SER A 21 8.17 15.78 0.07
C SER A 21 8.91 15.34 1.33
N ASN A 22 8.62 14.12 1.79
CA ASN A 22 9.34 13.42 2.84
C ASN A 22 9.87 12.10 2.29
N ASP A 23 11.15 11.83 2.51
CA ASP A 23 11.85 10.65 2.00
C ASP A 23 12.92 10.18 3.00
N ASN A 24 12.53 10.04 4.26
CA ASN A 24 13.47 9.75 5.33
C ASN A 24 13.05 8.62 6.28
N ALA A 25 11.93 7.94 6.01
CA ALA A 25 11.56 6.78 6.81
C ALA A 25 12.55 5.63 6.57
N PRO A 26 13.04 4.97 7.64
CA PRO A 26 13.94 3.83 7.51
C PRO A 26 13.20 2.63 6.92
N VAL A 27 13.79 2.04 5.87
CA VAL A 27 13.30 0.82 5.24
C VAL A 27 14.38 -0.26 5.33
N LEU A 28 14.07 -1.37 5.99
CA LEU A 28 14.92 -2.57 5.95
C LEU A 28 14.44 -3.45 4.81
N GLN A 29 15.26 -3.61 3.78
CA GLN A 29 14.84 -4.19 2.53
C GLN A 29 15.81 -5.22 1.97
N MET A 30 15.29 -6.10 1.14
CA MET A 30 16.06 -7.04 0.31
C MET A 30 15.78 -6.76 -1.17
N LYS A 31 16.74 -7.12 -2.02
CA LYS A 31 16.63 -6.99 -3.46
C LYS A 31 16.22 -8.30 -4.11
N THR A 32 15.46 -8.20 -5.19
CA THR A 32 15.11 -9.37 -6.00
C THR A 32 14.82 -9.01 -7.45
N SER A 33 15.26 -9.88 -8.36
CA SER A 33 14.85 -9.86 -9.77
C SER A 33 13.72 -10.86 -10.05
N ASN A 34 13.26 -11.62 -9.03
CA ASN A 34 12.14 -12.55 -9.19
C ASN A 34 10.85 -11.78 -9.45
N LYS A 35 10.22 -12.03 -10.58
CA LYS A 35 8.98 -11.36 -11.02
C LYS A 35 7.71 -11.99 -10.47
N PHE A 36 7.81 -13.14 -9.81
CA PHE A 36 6.66 -13.90 -9.31
C PHE A 36 6.95 -14.44 -7.91
N PHE A 37 6.53 -13.71 -6.89
CA PHE A 37 6.69 -14.13 -5.50
C PHE A 37 5.61 -13.51 -4.61
N SER A 38 5.50 -14.04 -3.39
CA SER A 38 4.79 -13.38 -2.29
C SER A 38 5.73 -13.19 -1.11
N PHE A 39 5.63 -12.05 -0.46
CA PHE A 39 6.27 -11.71 0.82
C PHE A 39 5.19 -11.52 1.88
N THR A 40 5.26 -12.31 2.93
CA THR A 40 4.33 -12.22 4.08
C THR A 40 5.10 -11.85 5.33
N VAL A 41 4.52 -11.00 6.16
CA VAL A 41 5.09 -10.58 7.45
C VAL A 41 4.00 -10.22 8.44
N LYS A 42 4.20 -10.57 9.71
CA LYS A 42 3.42 -10.08 10.84
C LYS A 42 4.08 -8.85 11.43
N THR A 43 3.29 -7.79 11.64
CA THR A 43 3.68 -6.62 12.42
C THR A 43 2.98 -6.63 13.78
N SER A 44 3.71 -6.25 14.84
CA SER A 44 3.17 -5.96 16.17
C SER A 44 3.69 -4.58 16.59
N PHE A 45 2.84 -3.72 17.10
CA PHE A 45 3.18 -2.30 17.29
C PHE A 45 2.48 -1.69 18.50
N ASN A 46 3.12 -0.69 19.10
CA ASN A 46 2.59 0.09 20.20
C ASN A 46 2.42 1.57 19.87
N SER A 47 2.07 1.87 18.61
CA SER A 47 1.80 3.23 18.16
C SER A 47 0.82 3.95 19.07
N SER A 48 1.12 5.23 19.39
CA SER A 48 0.37 6.04 20.35
C SER A 48 0.38 7.54 20.02
N ALA A 49 1.23 7.98 19.10
CA ALA A 49 1.21 9.35 18.62
C ALA A 49 0.68 9.42 17.18
N LEU A 50 0.09 10.56 16.83
CA LEU A 50 -0.49 10.82 15.52
C LEU A 50 0.49 10.45 14.41
N PHE A 51 0.02 9.67 13.44
CA PHE A 51 0.74 9.19 12.27
C PHE A 51 1.84 8.14 12.53
N ASP A 52 2.05 7.66 13.76
CA ASP A 52 2.90 6.48 13.98
C ASP A 52 2.48 5.36 13.05
N GLN A 53 3.40 4.85 12.24
CA GLN A 53 3.09 3.92 11.17
C GLN A 53 4.15 2.84 10.99
N CYS A 54 3.71 1.61 10.69
CA CYS A 54 4.61 0.52 10.36
C CYS A 54 3.92 -0.50 9.44
N GLY A 55 4.70 -1.17 8.63
CA GLY A 55 4.22 -2.16 7.69
C GLY A 55 5.28 -2.58 6.68
N ILE A 56 4.86 -2.71 5.44
CA ILE A 56 5.71 -3.13 4.32
C ILE A 56 5.96 -2.00 3.33
N ALA A 57 7.08 -2.09 2.61
CA ALA A 57 7.41 -1.15 1.57
C ALA A 57 8.09 -1.83 0.36
N ILE A 58 7.91 -1.24 -0.80
CA ILE A 58 8.79 -1.35 -1.96
C ILE A 58 9.42 0.03 -2.13
N TYR A 59 10.73 0.12 -2.14
CA TYR A 59 11.41 1.39 -2.32
C TYR A 59 12.44 1.26 -3.44
N LEU A 60 12.21 1.95 -4.55
CA LEU A 60 13.09 1.94 -5.72
C LEU A 60 13.96 3.20 -5.74
N ASP A 61 13.34 4.34 -5.58
CA ASP A 61 13.95 5.67 -5.44
C ASP A 61 12.92 6.62 -4.79
N SER A 62 13.31 7.87 -4.52
CA SER A 62 12.46 8.89 -3.88
C SER A 62 11.13 9.18 -4.59
N ASP A 63 11.07 8.95 -5.88
CA ASP A 63 9.91 9.23 -6.72
C ASP A 63 9.09 7.98 -7.08
N ASN A 64 9.58 6.78 -6.70
CA ASN A 64 8.95 5.50 -7.07
C ASN A 64 9.04 4.50 -5.92
N TRP A 65 7.95 4.35 -5.19
CA TRP A 65 7.85 3.47 -4.04
C TRP A 65 6.39 3.14 -3.68
N MET A 66 6.22 2.19 -2.81
CA MET A 66 4.95 1.84 -2.19
C MET A 66 5.17 1.59 -0.70
N LYS A 67 4.23 2.03 0.12
CA LYS A 67 4.10 1.60 1.53
C LYS A 67 2.68 1.10 1.79
N ALA A 68 2.56 0.08 2.65
CA ALA A 68 1.28 -0.37 3.21
C ALA A 68 1.44 -0.55 4.71
N SER A 69 0.56 0.05 5.48
CA SER A 69 0.73 0.16 6.93
C SER A 69 -0.58 0.42 7.67
N ILE A 70 -0.52 0.25 8.98
CA ILE A 70 -1.39 1.02 9.87
C ILE A 70 -0.79 2.42 10.03
N GLU A 71 -1.64 3.39 10.35
CA GLU A 71 -1.26 4.76 10.70
C GLU A 71 -2.17 5.20 11.86
N TYR A 72 -1.57 5.49 13.01
CA TYR A 72 -2.31 5.82 14.22
C TYR A 72 -2.93 7.22 14.13
N GLU A 73 -4.20 7.34 14.46
CA GLU A 73 -4.92 8.60 14.51
C GLU A 73 -5.24 9.03 15.95
N ASN A 74 -5.89 8.16 16.71
CA ASN A 74 -6.30 8.41 18.07
C ASN A 74 -6.63 7.10 18.80
N GLU A 75 -7.17 7.19 20.03
CA GLU A 75 -7.50 6.02 20.85
C GLU A 75 -8.68 5.19 20.28
N GLU A 76 -9.52 5.76 19.43
CA GLU A 76 -10.68 5.08 18.87
C GLU A 76 -10.32 4.33 17.58
N TYR A 77 -9.61 4.99 16.66
CA TYR A 77 -9.28 4.41 15.36
C TYR A 77 -7.87 4.74 14.88
N GLN A 78 -7.42 3.90 13.99
CA GLN A 78 -6.21 4.06 13.19
C GLN A 78 -6.55 3.70 11.74
N ARG A 79 -5.75 4.14 10.81
CA ARG A 79 -5.97 3.89 9.38
C ARG A 79 -5.16 2.70 8.91
N LEU A 80 -5.82 1.76 8.27
CA LEU A 80 -5.17 0.70 7.51
C LEU A 80 -5.20 1.10 6.04
N GLY A 81 -4.03 1.30 5.46
CA GLY A 81 -3.98 1.85 4.10
C GLY A 81 -2.67 1.60 3.38
N SER A 82 -2.60 2.14 2.18
CA SER A 82 -1.42 2.05 1.32
C SER A 82 -1.23 3.33 0.51
N VAL A 83 0.02 3.67 0.29
CA VAL A 83 0.43 4.76 -0.59
C VAL A 83 1.24 4.17 -1.74
N VAL A 84 0.91 4.53 -2.96
CA VAL A 84 1.70 4.20 -4.15
C VAL A 84 2.21 5.50 -4.76
N THR A 85 3.50 5.59 -4.97
CA THR A 85 4.15 6.75 -5.57
C THR A 85 4.77 6.35 -6.89
N ASN A 86 4.32 6.96 -7.95
CA ASN A 86 4.89 6.86 -9.29
C ASN A 86 5.29 8.25 -9.76
N ASN A 87 6.53 8.40 -10.23
CA ASN A 87 7.04 9.64 -10.79
C ASN A 87 6.86 10.86 -9.86
N GLY A 88 7.00 10.63 -8.55
CA GLY A 88 7.00 11.67 -7.53
C GLY A 88 5.63 12.20 -7.12
N TYR A 89 4.56 11.44 -7.37
CA TYR A 89 3.22 11.74 -6.87
C TYR A 89 2.64 10.57 -6.11
N SER A 90 2.26 10.80 -4.86
CA SER A 90 1.67 9.81 -3.96
C SER A 90 0.17 9.69 -4.15
N ASP A 91 -0.31 8.47 -4.19
CA ASP A 91 -1.73 8.09 -4.22
C ASP A 91 -2.04 7.26 -2.98
N TRP A 92 -2.89 7.75 -2.10
CA TRP A 92 -3.22 7.16 -0.80
C TRP A 92 -4.65 6.67 -0.74
N ALA A 93 -4.82 5.42 -0.33
CA ALA A 93 -6.12 4.81 -0.03
C ALA A 93 -6.09 4.19 1.36
N THR A 94 -7.14 4.42 2.14
CA THR A 94 -7.21 3.97 3.53
C THR A 94 -8.65 3.71 3.98
N HIS A 95 -8.79 2.95 5.06
CA HIS A 95 -10.03 2.81 5.83
C HIS A 95 -9.71 2.73 7.31
N ASP A 96 -10.68 3.09 8.13
CA ASP A 96 -10.53 3.11 9.57
C ASP A 96 -10.69 1.71 10.16
N ILE A 97 -9.81 1.37 11.09
CA ILE A 97 -9.89 0.17 11.93
C ILE A 97 -9.71 0.55 13.40
N PRO A 98 -10.22 -0.24 14.36
CA PRO A 98 -10.05 0.06 15.78
C PRO A 98 -8.57 0.15 16.20
N SER A 99 -8.22 1.16 17.00
CA SER A 99 -6.85 1.31 17.57
C SER A 99 -6.48 0.22 18.58
N SER A 100 -7.45 -0.58 19.01
CA SER A 100 -7.22 -1.79 19.82
C SER A 100 -6.52 -2.90 19.05
N ILE A 101 -6.53 -2.88 17.72
CA ILE A 101 -5.76 -3.81 16.89
C ILE A 101 -4.29 -3.41 16.97
N LYS A 102 -3.45 -4.30 17.49
CA LYS A 102 -2.01 -4.08 17.67
C LYS A 102 -1.13 -5.05 16.89
N GLU A 103 -1.75 -5.86 16.05
CA GLU A 103 -1.08 -6.80 15.17
C GLU A 103 -1.74 -6.77 13.78
N MET A 104 -0.95 -6.91 12.74
CA MET A 104 -1.43 -6.99 11.36
C MET A 104 -0.47 -7.81 10.52
N TRP A 105 -0.99 -8.74 9.74
CA TRP A 105 -0.23 -9.43 8.70
C TRP A 105 -0.41 -8.74 7.37
N TYR A 106 0.68 -8.55 6.66
CA TYR A 106 0.71 -8.04 5.29
C TYR A 106 1.23 -9.14 4.37
N ARG A 107 0.62 -9.28 3.21
CA ARG A 107 1.13 -10.09 2.13
C ARG A 107 1.22 -9.27 0.85
N LEU A 108 2.43 -9.10 0.35
CA LEU A 108 2.74 -8.46 -0.91
C LEU A 108 3.00 -9.56 -1.94
N SER A 109 2.23 -9.58 -3.02
CA SER A 109 2.45 -10.47 -4.16
C SER A 109 2.85 -9.68 -5.39
N ARG A 110 3.81 -10.20 -6.18
CA ARG A 110 4.33 -9.57 -7.39
C ARG A 110 4.04 -10.43 -8.61
N ARG A 111 3.61 -9.75 -9.71
CA ARG A 111 3.55 -10.30 -11.08
C ARG A 111 4.09 -9.25 -12.06
N GLY A 112 5.39 -9.33 -12.38
CA GLY A 112 6.07 -8.32 -13.21
C GLY A 112 6.17 -6.98 -12.51
N SER A 113 5.56 -5.95 -13.09
CA SER A 113 5.42 -4.60 -12.54
C SER A 113 4.10 -4.35 -11.82
N ASP A 114 3.24 -5.40 -11.72
CA ASP A 114 1.97 -5.34 -11.04
C ASP A 114 2.06 -6.04 -9.68
N TYR A 115 1.37 -5.47 -8.71
CA TYR A 115 1.46 -5.87 -7.32
C TYR A 115 0.08 -5.97 -6.68
N TYR A 116 -0.01 -6.84 -5.70
CA TYR A 116 -1.22 -7.12 -4.95
C TYR A 116 -0.91 -7.15 -3.46
N ILE A 117 -1.62 -6.34 -2.68
CA ILE A 117 -1.48 -6.32 -1.23
C ILE A 117 -2.73 -6.90 -0.61
N GLU A 118 -2.52 -7.79 0.33
CA GLU A 118 -3.53 -8.32 1.21
C GLU A 118 -3.13 -8.08 2.66
N THR A 119 -4.12 -7.97 3.53
CA THR A 119 -3.94 -7.86 4.98
C THR A 119 -4.79 -8.88 5.71
N SER A 120 -4.35 -9.24 6.91
CA SER A 120 -5.07 -10.14 7.78
C SER A 120 -4.85 -9.75 9.25
N PRO A 121 -5.92 -9.65 10.06
CA PRO A 121 -5.77 -9.41 11.51
C PRO A 121 -5.47 -10.69 12.30
N ASP A 122 -5.62 -11.87 11.69
CA ASP A 122 -5.48 -13.19 12.33
C ASP A 122 -4.39 -14.08 11.73
N GLY A 123 -3.76 -13.63 10.62
CA GLY A 123 -2.73 -14.37 9.89
C GLY A 123 -3.24 -15.55 9.07
N THR A 124 -4.54 -15.79 9.04
CA THR A 124 -5.17 -16.92 8.35
C THR A 124 -6.05 -16.51 7.20
N THR A 125 -6.91 -15.53 7.41
CA THR A 125 -7.82 -15.00 6.39
C THR A 125 -7.29 -13.67 5.86
N PHE A 126 -6.86 -13.69 4.61
CA PHE A 126 -6.31 -12.51 3.94
C PHE A 126 -7.36 -11.85 3.05
N HIS A 127 -7.46 -10.53 3.16
CA HIS A 127 -8.36 -9.70 2.37
C HIS A 127 -7.57 -8.73 1.50
N GLN A 128 -8.06 -8.50 0.29
CA GLN A 128 -7.47 -7.53 -0.62
C GLN A 128 -7.48 -6.13 0.00
N MET A 129 -6.31 -5.50 0.02
CA MET A 129 -6.17 -4.08 0.31
C MET A 129 -6.04 -3.27 -0.98
N ARG A 130 -5.14 -3.68 -1.87
CA ARG A 130 -4.85 -2.92 -3.09
C ARG A 130 -4.25 -3.79 -4.18
N THR A 131 -4.63 -3.50 -5.42
CA THR A 131 -3.89 -3.88 -6.64
C THR A 131 -3.31 -2.61 -7.23
N PHE A 132 -2.03 -2.62 -7.63
CA PHE A 132 -1.36 -1.43 -8.16
C PHE A 132 -0.25 -1.77 -9.13
N HIS A 133 0.16 -0.77 -9.88
CA HIS A 133 1.28 -0.81 -10.81
C HIS A 133 2.39 0.13 -10.33
N LEU A 134 3.65 -0.28 -10.46
CA LEU A 134 4.82 0.61 -10.33
C LEU A 134 5.50 0.74 -11.68
N ASP A 135 5.55 1.95 -12.23
CA ASP A 135 6.10 2.24 -13.56
C ASP A 135 7.53 1.71 -13.73
N LYS A 136 8.34 1.75 -12.67
CA LYS A 136 9.71 1.23 -12.65
C LYS A 136 9.84 -0.16 -11.99
N GLY A 137 8.72 -0.81 -11.71
CA GLY A 137 8.66 -2.03 -10.91
C GLY A 137 8.88 -3.34 -11.66
N ASP A 138 9.24 -3.34 -12.97
CA ASP A 138 9.42 -4.58 -13.75
C ASP A 138 10.84 -5.19 -13.64
N GLY A 139 11.84 -4.39 -13.26
CA GLY A 139 13.23 -4.83 -13.09
C GLY A 139 13.55 -5.48 -11.75
N GLU A 140 14.79 -5.32 -11.30
CA GLU A 140 15.17 -5.58 -9.90
C GLU A 140 14.45 -4.57 -9.01
N ILE A 141 13.86 -5.05 -7.92
CA ILE A 141 13.19 -4.24 -6.91
C ILE A 141 13.79 -4.45 -5.54
N SER A 142 13.62 -3.46 -4.66
CA SER A 142 13.89 -3.57 -3.24
C SER A 142 12.57 -3.54 -2.48
N PHE A 143 12.34 -4.50 -1.60
CA PHE A 143 11.13 -4.60 -0.78
C PHE A 143 11.45 -5.05 0.64
N GLY A 144 10.60 -4.75 1.57
CA GLY A 144 10.79 -5.16 2.95
C GLY A 144 9.83 -4.49 3.93
N ILE A 145 10.36 -4.08 5.08
CA ILE A 145 9.60 -3.55 6.21
C ILE A 145 10.05 -2.15 6.56
N TYR A 146 9.13 -1.35 7.12
CA TYR A 146 9.42 0.00 7.56
C TYR A 146 8.63 0.39 8.80
N ALA A 147 9.11 1.41 9.53
CA ALA A 147 8.38 2.12 10.58
C ALA A 147 8.76 3.60 10.55
N ALA A 148 7.80 4.47 10.82
CA ALA A 148 8.00 5.92 10.80
C ALA A 148 7.13 6.61 11.84
N SER A 149 7.61 7.75 12.35
CA SER A 149 6.90 8.66 13.25
C SER A 149 7.00 10.07 12.69
N PRO A 150 5.97 10.57 11.97
CA PRO A 150 6.01 11.89 11.35
C PRO A 150 6.06 13.06 12.35
N VAL A 151 5.55 12.89 13.55
CA VAL A 151 5.63 13.90 14.61
C VAL A 151 6.85 13.68 15.51
N ASP A 152 7.02 14.53 16.53
CA ASP A 152 8.10 14.43 17.53
C ASP A 152 7.83 13.28 18.51
N HIS A 153 7.91 12.06 18.00
CA HIS A 153 7.64 10.82 18.75
C HIS A 153 8.44 9.66 18.18
N SER A 154 8.65 8.64 19.02
CA SER A 154 9.20 7.34 18.61
C SER A 154 8.34 6.22 19.18
N PHE A 155 8.12 5.18 18.41
CA PHE A 155 7.44 3.97 18.86
C PHE A 155 8.21 2.72 18.43
N THR A 156 7.82 1.58 18.97
CA THR A 156 8.43 0.30 18.66
C THR A 156 7.51 -0.53 17.77
N ALA A 157 8.01 -0.94 16.62
CA ALA A 157 7.39 -1.91 15.74
C ALA A 157 8.21 -3.22 15.73
N GLN A 158 7.55 -4.35 15.84
CA GLN A 158 8.15 -5.67 15.76
C GLN A 158 7.63 -6.40 14.51
N PHE A 159 8.54 -7.09 13.84
CA PHE A 159 8.25 -7.84 12.62
C PHE A 159 8.67 -9.30 12.81
N SER A 160 7.75 -10.20 12.57
CA SER A 160 7.94 -11.64 12.73
C SER A 160 7.25 -12.42 11.60
N GLU A 161 7.38 -13.73 11.59
CA GLU A 161 6.75 -14.62 10.61
C GLU A 161 7.01 -14.18 9.16
N MET A 162 8.24 -13.69 8.89
CA MET A 162 8.63 -13.24 7.56
C MET A 162 8.91 -14.42 6.64
N GLU A 163 8.20 -14.47 5.53
CA GLU A 163 8.34 -15.51 4.51
C GLU A 163 8.35 -14.88 3.11
N VAL A 164 9.30 -15.31 2.29
CA VAL A 164 9.30 -15.07 0.85
C VAL A 164 9.12 -16.42 0.17
N GLY A 165 8.08 -16.58 -0.62
CA GLY A 165 7.72 -17.84 -1.23
C GLY A 165 7.05 -17.71 -2.59
N GLU A 166 6.40 -18.75 -3.03
CA GLU A 166 5.64 -18.78 -4.27
C GLU A 166 4.55 -17.72 -4.29
N CYS A 167 4.31 -17.15 -5.48
CA CYS A 167 3.29 -16.12 -5.67
C CYS A 167 1.89 -16.67 -5.34
N LYS A 168 1.27 -16.11 -4.29
CA LYS A 168 -0.09 -16.47 -3.85
C LYS A 168 -1.17 -15.77 -4.68
N TRP A 169 -0.82 -14.71 -5.40
CA TRP A 169 -1.74 -14.02 -6.30
C TRP A 169 -1.88 -14.80 -7.61
N GLN A 170 -3.06 -15.36 -7.82
CA GLN A 170 -3.32 -16.17 -9.03
C GLN A 170 -3.43 -15.29 -10.27
N PRO A 171 -2.99 -15.76 -11.45
CA PRO A 171 -3.22 -15.04 -12.70
C PRO A 171 -4.73 -14.92 -12.95
N TRP A 172 -5.12 -13.75 -13.42
CA TRP A 172 -6.50 -13.55 -13.80
C TRP A 172 -6.82 -14.28 -15.12
N SER A 173 -7.99 -14.93 -15.16
CA SER A 173 -8.52 -15.56 -16.36
C SER A 173 -9.94 -15.08 -16.65
N ALA A 174 -10.18 -14.63 -17.86
CA ALA A 174 -11.52 -14.27 -18.31
C ALA A 174 -12.48 -15.46 -18.36
N GLU A 175 -11.95 -16.66 -18.62
CA GLU A 175 -12.73 -17.90 -18.67
C GLU A 175 -13.25 -18.26 -17.28
N ASP A 176 -12.41 -18.16 -16.25
CA ASP A 176 -12.77 -18.49 -14.86
C ASP A 176 -13.82 -17.53 -14.29
N THR A 177 -13.80 -16.27 -14.71
CA THR A 177 -14.73 -15.23 -14.20
C THR A 177 -15.97 -15.05 -15.06
N GLY A 178 -16.01 -15.64 -16.26
CA GLY A 178 -17.07 -15.39 -17.26
C GLY A 178 -17.07 -13.95 -17.79
N PHE A 179 -16.02 -13.17 -17.48
CA PHE A 179 -15.89 -11.80 -17.95
C PHE A 179 -15.74 -11.74 -19.46
N LYS A 180 -16.56 -10.92 -20.12
CA LYS A 180 -16.46 -10.64 -21.54
C LYS A 180 -16.05 -9.19 -21.74
N GLN A 181 -14.90 -9.00 -22.38
CA GLN A 181 -14.52 -7.66 -22.81
C GLN A 181 -15.45 -7.25 -23.97
N THR A 182 -16.27 -6.26 -23.73
CA THR A 182 -17.10 -5.64 -24.77
C THR A 182 -16.34 -4.49 -25.41
N ALA A 183 -16.56 -4.27 -26.73
CA ALA A 183 -16.04 -3.07 -27.37
C ALA A 183 -16.50 -1.83 -26.59
N SER A 184 -15.56 -0.97 -26.22
CA SER A 184 -15.88 0.24 -25.47
C SER A 184 -16.74 1.18 -26.32
N LYS A 185 -17.98 1.40 -25.93
CA LYS A 185 -18.75 2.52 -26.45
C LYS A 185 -18.29 3.78 -25.72
N ARG A 186 -17.80 4.77 -26.45
CA ARG A 186 -17.46 6.05 -25.84
C ARG A 186 -18.74 6.77 -25.44
N LEU A 187 -18.98 6.91 -24.14
CA LEU A 187 -20.01 7.82 -23.65
C LEU A 187 -19.51 9.25 -23.81
N ARG A 188 -20.19 10.06 -24.66
CA ARG A 188 -19.95 11.50 -24.73
C ARG A 188 -20.89 12.17 -23.75
N VAL A 189 -20.31 12.65 -22.63
CA VAL A 189 -21.05 13.47 -21.67
C VAL A 189 -20.91 14.93 -22.06
N TYR A 190 -22.03 15.57 -22.35
CA TYR A 190 -22.08 17.01 -22.58
C TYR A 190 -22.56 17.69 -21.29
N THR A 191 -21.80 18.66 -20.78
CA THR A 191 -22.31 19.53 -19.73
C THR A 191 -23.39 20.43 -20.30
N LEU A 192 -24.63 20.25 -19.83
CA LEU A 192 -25.74 21.11 -20.23
C LEU A 192 -25.73 22.33 -19.34
N HIS A 193 -25.21 23.44 -19.85
CA HIS A 193 -25.47 24.76 -19.27
C HIS A 193 -26.88 25.15 -19.68
N ASN A 194 -27.82 25.14 -18.72
CA ASN A 194 -29.19 25.67 -18.85
C ASN A 194 -30.06 25.11 -19.98
N SER A 195 -30.00 23.84 -20.33
CA SER A 195 -30.94 23.24 -21.25
C SER A 195 -31.77 22.13 -20.60
N LYS A 196 -33.07 22.15 -20.87
CA LYS A 196 -34.04 21.12 -20.44
C LYS A 196 -33.94 19.83 -21.28
N LYS A 197 -32.80 19.53 -21.88
CA LYS A 197 -32.61 18.32 -22.71
C LYS A 197 -32.10 17.16 -21.89
N ALA A 198 -32.75 16.03 -21.99
CA ALA A 198 -32.29 14.79 -21.39
C ALA A 198 -31.00 14.29 -22.10
N VAL A 199 -30.10 13.71 -21.33
CA VAL A 199 -28.93 13.00 -21.87
C VAL A 199 -29.45 11.67 -22.42
N THR A 200 -29.35 11.49 -23.74
CA THR A 200 -29.58 10.18 -24.39
C THR A 200 -28.24 9.56 -24.69
N ALA A 201 -28.03 8.31 -24.29
CA ALA A 201 -26.90 7.51 -24.74
C ALA A 201 -27.26 6.87 -26.07
N ASP A 202 -26.42 7.12 -27.09
CA ASP A 202 -26.47 6.41 -28.39
C ASP A 202 -25.69 5.07 -28.31
#